data_b2404ef88a4b88388e82d0985bac78ef
#
_entry.id   b2404ef88a4b88388e82d0985bac78ef
#
_cell.length_a   1.000
_cell.length_b   1.000
_cell.length_c   1.000
_cell.angle_alpha   90.00
_cell.angle_beta   90.00
_cell.angle_gamma   90.00
#
_symmetry.space_group_name_H-M   'P 1'
#
loop_
_entity.id
_entity.type
_entity.pdbx_description
1 polymer ?
#
loop_
_entity_poly.entity_id
_entity_poly.type
_entity_poly.pdbx_seq_one_letter_code
_entity_poly.pdbx_strand_id
1 'polypeptide(L)'
;MAAREGSPPLVKARERALIVIGAPRSGTTLLATALGAHSRVALLSEDLNGGVFRVVGGKLPALKLCAPNQIDLDRRWRPAYGLIEQNGWLRKNLGYRLPSSRLSLRDMASRAELKVLCLLRDPDRNIDALKRRENKRDAVCRDIVRRTYRLFRQLSGEPLMDMRVVSFDRFVRSPEQQLGAICDWLGLAFEPAMLEAPKLNPFYPEAGFRAEKAASPGAAPADAALDGEYRSLLASAL
;
A
#
# COMPACT_ATOMS: atom_id res chain seq x y z
N MET A 1 25.82 -12.53 51.96
CA MET A 1 24.76 -12.93 50.99
C MET A 1 24.63 -11.82 49.98
N ALA A 2 25.18 -12.03 48.76
CA ALA A 2 25.11 -11.05 47.66
C ALA A 2 23.84 -11.33 46.86
N ALA A 3 22.98 -10.32 46.74
CA ALA A 3 21.78 -10.37 45.91
C ALA A 3 22.20 -10.51 44.44
N ARG A 4 21.76 -11.57 43.75
CA ARG A 4 21.87 -11.71 42.31
C ARG A 4 20.92 -10.71 41.66
N GLU A 5 21.46 -9.65 41.04
CA GLU A 5 20.70 -8.81 40.15
C GLU A 5 20.23 -9.67 38.96
N GLY A 6 18.95 -9.88 38.86
CA GLY A 6 18.32 -10.54 37.74
C GLY A 6 18.50 -9.69 36.48
N SER A 7 19.12 -10.26 35.46
CA SER A 7 19.18 -9.64 34.14
C SER A 7 17.76 -9.26 33.69
N PRO A 8 17.56 -8.05 33.12
CA PRO A 8 16.26 -7.65 32.63
C PRO A 8 15.79 -8.64 31.55
N PRO A 9 14.48 -8.95 31.49
CA PRO A 9 13.96 -9.89 30.50
C PRO A 9 14.29 -9.37 29.10
N LEU A 10 14.94 -10.22 28.30
CA LEU A 10 15.17 -9.97 26.86
C LEU A 10 13.81 -9.76 26.20
N VAL A 11 13.46 -8.50 25.93
CA VAL A 11 12.29 -8.16 25.11
C VAL A 11 12.55 -8.73 23.73
N LYS A 12 11.86 -9.80 23.38
CA LYS A 12 11.94 -10.41 22.06
C LYS A 12 11.63 -9.31 21.04
N ALA A 13 12.59 -9.00 20.17
CA ALA A 13 12.41 -8.01 19.14
C ALA A 13 11.14 -8.34 18.33
N ARG A 14 10.22 -7.39 18.20
CA ARG A 14 9.00 -7.60 17.40
C ARG A 14 9.41 -7.93 15.97
N GLU A 15 8.78 -8.92 15.38
CA GLU A 15 8.97 -9.24 13.98
C GLU A 15 8.53 -8.03 13.13
N ARG A 16 9.31 -7.71 12.10
CA ARG A 16 8.98 -6.63 11.17
C ARG A 16 8.05 -7.14 10.09
N ALA A 17 7.12 -6.30 9.63
CA ALA A 17 6.27 -6.58 8.48
C ALA A 17 6.13 -5.34 7.59
N LEU A 18 6.08 -5.53 6.28
CA LEU A 18 5.86 -4.48 5.28
C LEU A 18 4.43 -4.54 4.76
N ILE A 19 3.72 -3.42 4.80
CA ILE A 19 2.41 -3.29 4.16
C ILE A 19 2.50 -2.29 3.01
N VAL A 20 2.17 -2.72 1.81
CA VAL A 20 2.09 -1.87 0.60
C VAL A 20 0.63 -1.52 0.36
N ILE A 21 0.31 -0.24 0.42
CA ILE A 21 -1.06 0.25 0.22
C ILE A 21 -1.13 1.35 -0.83
N GLY A 22 -2.29 1.47 -1.46
CA GLY A 22 -2.62 2.54 -2.41
C GLY A 22 -4.06 2.44 -2.87
N ALA A 23 -4.57 3.47 -3.52
CA ALA A 23 -5.88 3.38 -4.14
C ALA A 23 -5.90 2.24 -5.19
N PRO A 24 -7.02 1.58 -5.41
CA PRO A 24 -7.13 0.66 -6.55
C PRO A 24 -6.69 1.40 -7.83
N ARG A 25 -5.98 0.71 -8.71
CA ARG A 25 -5.41 1.26 -9.97
C ARG A 25 -4.30 2.31 -9.79
N SER A 26 -3.77 2.51 -8.59
CA SER A 26 -2.61 3.41 -8.37
C SER A 26 -1.27 2.79 -8.81
N GLY A 27 -1.21 1.50 -9.13
CA GLY A 27 0.02 0.79 -9.50
C GLY A 27 0.61 -0.07 -8.36
N THR A 28 -0.13 -0.29 -7.28
CA THR A 28 0.31 -1.12 -6.16
C THR A 28 0.73 -2.52 -6.56
N THR A 29 0.09 -3.12 -7.59
CA THR A 29 0.50 -4.43 -8.11
C THR A 29 1.89 -4.38 -8.75
N LEU A 30 2.23 -3.32 -9.51
CA LEU A 30 3.54 -3.14 -10.11
C LEU A 30 4.63 -3.06 -9.02
N LEU A 31 4.42 -2.20 -8.01
CA LEU A 31 5.34 -2.05 -6.89
C LEU A 31 5.47 -3.36 -6.09
N ALA A 32 4.35 -4.01 -5.79
CA ALA A 32 4.34 -5.27 -5.06
C ALA A 32 5.08 -6.38 -5.82
N THR A 33 4.89 -6.50 -7.14
CA THR A 33 5.60 -7.49 -7.95
C THR A 33 7.11 -7.24 -7.93
N ALA A 34 7.55 -5.97 -8.04
CA ALA A 34 8.96 -5.62 -7.94
C ALA A 34 9.54 -5.99 -6.57
N LEU A 35 8.86 -5.62 -5.47
CA LEU A 35 9.30 -5.95 -4.11
C LEU A 35 9.30 -7.46 -3.84
N GLY A 36 8.31 -8.20 -4.36
CA GLY A 36 8.20 -9.64 -4.21
C GLY A 36 9.27 -10.44 -4.92
N ALA A 37 9.99 -9.84 -5.89
CA ALA A 37 11.14 -10.45 -6.56
C ALA A 37 12.42 -10.40 -5.72
N HIS A 38 12.46 -9.60 -4.66
CA HIS A 38 13.61 -9.53 -3.76
C HIS A 38 13.74 -10.83 -2.97
N SER A 39 14.96 -11.42 -2.95
CA SER A 39 15.22 -12.74 -2.33
C SER A 39 14.84 -12.81 -0.85
N ARG A 40 14.89 -11.69 -0.12
CA ARG A 40 14.59 -11.57 1.30
C ARG A 40 13.18 -11.06 1.61
N VAL A 41 12.30 -10.92 0.62
CA VAL A 41 10.90 -10.50 0.82
C VAL A 41 9.96 -11.67 0.51
N ALA A 42 8.96 -11.88 1.36
CA ALA A 42 7.88 -12.83 1.13
C ALA A 42 6.57 -12.04 1.01
N LEU A 43 6.17 -11.74 -0.23
CA LEU A 43 5.03 -10.89 -0.51
C LEU A 43 3.75 -11.70 -0.72
N LEU A 44 2.72 -11.36 0.05
CA LEU A 44 1.35 -11.79 -0.15
C LEU A 44 0.55 -10.68 -0.84
N SER A 45 -0.27 -11.04 -1.82
CA SER A 45 -1.16 -10.09 -2.50
C SER A 45 -2.59 -10.33 -2.06
N GLU A 46 -3.20 -9.28 -1.48
CA GLU A 46 -4.62 -9.25 -1.11
C GLU A 46 -5.05 -10.34 -0.11
N ASP A 47 -4.14 -10.76 0.76
CA ASP A 47 -4.51 -11.60 1.89
C ASP A 47 -5.27 -10.79 2.95
N LEU A 48 -6.54 -11.08 3.10
CA LEU A 48 -7.46 -10.38 3.99
C LEU A 48 -7.52 -11.00 5.41
N ASN A 49 -6.83 -12.12 5.62
CA ASN A 49 -6.94 -12.93 6.84
C ASN A 49 -5.74 -12.83 7.78
N GLY A 50 -4.72 -12.03 7.41
CA GLY A 50 -3.53 -11.84 8.22
C GLY A 50 -2.50 -12.97 8.10
N GLY A 51 -2.45 -13.67 6.97
CA GLY A 51 -1.44 -14.68 6.66
C GLY A 51 -0.02 -14.13 6.64
N VAL A 52 0.15 -12.82 6.44
CA VAL A 52 1.43 -12.13 6.52
C VAL A 52 2.17 -12.41 7.83
N PHE A 53 1.46 -12.61 8.94
CA PHE A 53 2.05 -12.94 10.24
C PHE A 53 2.37 -14.44 10.43
N ARG A 54 2.16 -15.26 9.41
CA ARG A 54 2.48 -16.69 9.39
C ARG A 54 3.65 -17.01 8.46
N VAL A 55 4.24 -16.00 7.84
CA VAL A 55 5.43 -16.15 6.99
C VAL A 55 6.60 -16.59 7.87
N VAL A 56 7.24 -17.68 7.49
CA VAL A 56 8.41 -18.25 8.17
C VAL A 56 9.62 -18.23 7.23
N GLY A 57 10.81 -18.49 7.74
CA GLY A 57 12.01 -18.66 6.91
C GLY A 57 12.89 -17.42 6.78
N GLY A 58 12.82 -16.48 7.73
CA GLY A 58 13.78 -15.36 7.83
C GLY A 58 13.64 -14.29 6.74
N LYS A 59 12.57 -14.35 5.93
CA LYS A 59 12.23 -13.30 4.96
C LYS A 59 11.38 -12.22 5.63
N LEU A 60 11.46 -10.98 5.11
CA LEU A 60 10.58 -9.90 5.50
C LEU A 60 9.16 -10.21 5.00
N PRO A 61 8.20 -10.45 5.89
CA PRO A 61 6.80 -10.61 5.51
C PRO A 61 6.28 -9.31 4.89
N ALA A 62 5.65 -9.41 3.73
CA ALA A 62 5.08 -8.26 3.04
C ALA A 62 3.65 -8.56 2.57
N LEU A 63 2.78 -7.56 2.63
CA LEU A 63 1.39 -7.68 2.21
C LEU A 63 0.99 -6.47 1.38
N LYS A 64 0.41 -6.70 0.20
CA LYS A 64 -0.18 -5.66 -0.65
C LYS A 64 -1.69 -5.63 -0.47
N LEU A 65 -2.24 -4.46 -0.16
CA LEU A 65 -3.68 -4.22 -0.05
C LEU A 65 -4.09 -2.93 -0.76
N CYS A 66 -5.36 -2.86 -1.19
CA CYS A 66 -5.95 -1.64 -1.74
C CYS A 66 -6.72 -0.86 -0.66
N ALA A 67 -6.43 0.43 -0.52
CA ALA A 67 -7.16 1.33 0.35
C ALA A 67 -8.20 2.14 -0.46
N PRO A 68 -9.36 2.45 0.10
CA PRO A 68 -9.89 2.04 1.41
C PRO A 68 -10.64 0.70 1.36
N ASN A 69 -10.65 0.02 0.19
CA ASN A 69 -11.52 -1.14 -0.05
C ASN A 69 -11.16 -2.34 0.81
N GLN A 70 -9.87 -2.57 1.03
CA GLN A 70 -9.36 -3.75 1.72
C GLN A 70 -8.82 -3.42 3.09
N ILE A 71 -8.30 -2.21 3.32
CA ILE A 71 -7.64 -1.82 4.56
C ILE A 71 -7.98 -0.40 4.98
N ASP A 72 -8.08 -0.18 6.28
CA ASP A 72 -8.24 1.13 6.92
C ASP A 72 -7.36 1.15 8.20
N LEU A 73 -7.16 2.33 8.79
CA LEU A 73 -6.36 2.51 10.01
C LEU A 73 -6.97 1.75 11.19
N ASP A 74 -8.26 1.98 11.49
CA ASP A 74 -8.97 1.45 12.66
C ASP A 74 -10.08 0.47 12.32
N ARG A 75 -10.61 0.56 11.10
CA ARG A 75 -11.76 -0.23 10.70
C ARG A 75 -11.30 -1.57 10.16
N ARG A 76 -11.99 -2.60 10.58
CA ARG A 76 -11.82 -3.98 10.12
C ARG A 76 -13.15 -4.53 9.64
N TRP A 77 -13.09 -5.65 8.94
CA TRP A 77 -14.27 -6.36 8.47
C TRP A 77 -15.27 -6.62 9.61
N ARG A 78 -16.56 -6.44 9.31
CA ARG A 78 -17.67 -6.74 10.22
C ARG A 78 -18.69 -7.64 9.51
N PRO A 79 -19.49 -8.44 10.26
CA PRO A 79 -20.51 -9.32 9.66
C PRO A 79 -21.47 -8.63 8.71
N ALA A 80 -21.79 -7.33 8.92
CA ALA A 80 -22.62 -6.53 8.02
C ALA A 80 -22.02 -6.40 6.59
N TYR A 81 -20.72 -6.64 6.40
CA TYR A 81 -20.09 -6.64 5.09
C TYR A 81 -20.66 -7.73 4.17
N GLY A 82 -20.97 -8.91 4.72
CA GLY A 82 -21.58 -10.00 3.96
C GLY A 82 -22.92 -9.63 3.31
N LEU A 83 -23.72 -8.81 3.98
CA LEU A 83 -24.98 -8.31 3.41
C LEU A 83 -24.76 -7.36 2.23
N ILE A 84 -23.70 -6.54 2.30
CA ILE A 84 -23.36 -5.61 1.22
C ILE A 84 -22.76 -6.35 0.03
N GLU A 85 -21.95 -7.37 0.26
CA GLU A 85 -21.38 -8.19 -0.82
C GLU A 85 -22.43 -8.97 -1.61
N GLN A 86 -23.46 -9.44 -0.95
CA GLN A 86 -24.57 -10.16 -1.60
C GLN A 86 -25.44 -9.26 -2.48
N ASN A 87 -25.44 -7.96 -2.24
CA ASN A 87 -26.20 -6.99 -3.05
C ASN A 87 -25.25 -6.31 -4.06
N GLY A 88 -25.38 -6.66 -5.34
CA GLY A 88 -24.51 -6.15 -6.41
C GLY A 88 -24.46 -4.61 -6.51
N TRP A 89 -25.61 -3.94 -6.24
CA TRP A 89 -25.65 -2.47 -6.25
C TRP A 89 -24.93 -1.88 -5.04
N LEU A 90 -25.17 -2.39 -3.84
CA LEU A 90 -24.49 -1.95 -2.61
C LEU A 90 -22.98 -2.19 -2.71
N ARG A 91 -22.56 -3.36 -3.18
CA ARG A 91 -21.16 -3.69 -3.40
C ARG A 91 -20.49 -2.69 -4.34
N LYS A 92 -21.11 -2.38 -5.48
CA LYS A 92 -20.55 -1.46 -6.48
C LYS A 92 -20.45 -0.02 -5.97
N ASN A 93 -21.43 0.45 -5.21
CA ASN A 93 -21.56 1.87 -4.84
C ASN A 93 -21.10 2.20 -3.42
N LEU A 94 -21.12 1.26 -2.50
CA LEU A 94 -20.79 1.46 -1.09
C LEU A 94 -19.75 0.50 -0.54
N GLY A 95 -19.51 -0.65 -1.19
CA GLY A 95 -18.59 -1.68 -0.70
C GLY A 95 -17.17 -1.15 -0.42
N TYR A 96 -16.71 -0.17 -1.20
CA TYR A 96 -15.40 0.45 -0.99
C TYR A 96 -15.29 1.26 0.32
N ARG A 97 -16.40 1.54 1.01
CA ARG A 97 -16.42 2.25 2.29
C ARG A 97 -16.19 1.34 3.50
N LEU A 98 -16.19 0.04 3.26
CA LEU A 98 -16.03 -0.98 4.29
C LEU A 98 -14.81 -1.82 3.95
N PRO A 99 -13.75 -1.79 4.76
CA PRO A 99 -12.57 -2.59 4.50
C PRO A 99 -12.89 -4.08 4.60
N SER A 100 -12.38 -4.86 3.65
CA SER A 100 -12.60 -6.32 3.62
C SER A 100 -11.58 -7.09 4.47
N SER A 101 -10.48 -6.49 4.89
CA SER A 101 -9.52 -7.13 5.79
C SER A 101 -10.10 -7.36 7.19
N ARG A 102 -9.80 -8.52 7.74
CA ARG A 102 -10.13 -8.86 9.13
C ARG A 102 -9.30 -8.09 10.16
N LEU A 103 -8.16 -7.57 9.76
CA LEU A 103 -7.26 -6.77 10.59
C LEU A 103 -7.21 -5.35 10.05
N SER A 104 -7.26 -4.36 10.94
CA SER A 104 -6.92 -2.98 10.63
C SER A 104 -5.39 -2.79 10.65
N LEU A 105 -4.90 -1.64 10.20
CA LEU A 105 -3.46 -1.33 10.30
C LEU A 105 -3.00 -1.29 11.77
N ARG A 106 -3.82 -0.76 12.69
CA ARG A 106 -3.50 -0.79 14.13
C ARG A 106 -3.51 -2.20 14.71
N ASP A 107 -4.43 -3.07 14.29
CA ASP A 107 -4.38 -4.49 14.67
C ASP A 107 -3.08 -5.16 14.19
N MET A 108 -2.59 -4.79 13.00
CA MET A 108 -1.32 -5.30 12.47
C MET A 108 -0.12 -4.73 13.24
N ALA A 109 -0.12 -3.42 13.53
CA ALA A 109 0.95 -2.76 14.28
C ALA A 109 1.06 -3.25 15.74
N SER A 110 -0.03 -3.75 16.32
CA SER A 110 0.03 -4.39 17.65
C SER A 110 0.79 -5.72 17.64
N ARG A 111 0.94 -6.36 16.46
CA ARG A 111 1.56 -7.70 16.30
C ARG A 111 3.00 -7.65 15.84
N ALA A 112 3.36 -6.62 15.05
CA ALA A 112 4.69 -6.48 14.45
C ALA A 112 5.14 -5.02 14.44
N GLU A 113 6.44 -4.78 14.26
CA GLU A 113 6.96 -3.47 13.85
C GLU A 113 6.54 -3.26 12.39
N LEU A 114 5.61 -2.32 12.18
CA LEU A 114 4.95 -2.17 10.89
C LEU A 114 5.60 -1.05 10.07
N LYS A 115 6.13 -1.41 8.91
CA LYS A 115 6.55 -0.49 7.86
C LYS A 115 5.43 -0.38 6.82
N VAL A 116 4.97 0.84 6.53
CA VAL A 116 3.85 1.07 5.62
C VAL A 116 4.31 1.87 4.41
N LEU A 117 4.23 1.28 3.23
CA LEU A 117 4.59 1.90 1.96
C LEU A 117 3.32 2.36 1.23
N CYS A 118 3.12 3.67 1.15
CA CYS A 118 1.96 4.31 0.57
C CYS A 118 2.23 4.71 -0.87
N LEU A 119 1.66 4.02 -1.85
CA LEU A 119 1.82 4.39 -3.26
C LEU A 119 0.82 5.48 -3.65
N LEU A 120 1.37 6.67 -3.92
CA LEU A 120 0.66 7.87 -4.32
C LEU A 120 0.69 8.01 -5.84
N ARG A 121 -0.46 8.20 -6.47
CA ARG A 121 -0.59 8.45 -7.91
C ARG A 121 -1.36 9.74 -8.13
N ASP A 122 -1.04 10.48 -9.20
CA ASP A 122 -1.82 11.62 -9.65
C ASP A 122 -3.33 11.32 -9.60
N PRO A 123 -4.16 12.19 -8.94
CA PRO A 123 -5.55 11.89 -8.69
C PRO A 123 -6.39 11.74 -9.95
N ASP A 124 -6.20 12.60 -10.96
CA ASP A 124 -7.01 12.56 -12.18
C ASP A 124 -6.68 11.28 -12.98
N ARG A 125 -5.41 10.91 -13.06
CA ARG A 125 -4.97 9.66 -13.68
C ARG A 125 -5.49 8.43 -12.96
N ASN A 126 -5.54 8.48 -11.64
CA ASN A 126 -6.07 7.35 -10.84
C ASN A 126 -7.59 7.22 -11.02
N ILE A 127 -8.32 8.34 -10.98
CA ILE A 127 -9.76 8.40 -11.22
C ILE A 127 -10.11 7.86 -12.61
N ASP A 128 -9.40 8.30 -13.64
CA ASP A 128 -9.60 7.80 -15.01
C ASP A 128 -9.33 6.30 -15.14
N ALA A 129 -8.30 5.80 -14.46
CA ALA A 129 -8.02 4.38 -14.46
C ALA A 129 -9.11 3.55 -13.74
N LEU A 130 -9.68 4.07 -12.65
CA LEU A 130 -10.81 3.48 -11.94
C LEU A 130 -12.06 3.45 -12.82
N LYS A 131 -12.40 4.57 -13.49
CA LYS A 131 -13.54 4.66 -14.40
C LYS A 131 -13.45 3.64 -15.51
N ARG A 132 -12.32 3.58 -16.20
CA ARG A 132 -12.11 2.69 -17.36
C ARG A 132 -12.12 1.20 -16.98
N ARG A 133 -11.52 0.84 -15.85
CA ARG A 133 -11.31 -0.58 -15.50
C ARG A 133 -12.42 -1.17 -14.64
N GLU A 134 -13.05 -0.36 -13.81
CA GLU A 134 -14.04 -0.84 -12.84
C GLU A 134 -15.45 -0.35 -13.16
N ASN A 135 -15.62 0.41 -14.24
CA ASN A 135 -16.91 0.98 -14.67
C ASN A 135 -17.67 1.65 -13.50
N LYS A 136 -16.94 2.41 -12.66
CA LYS A 136 -17.51 3.16 -11.54
C LYS A 136 -17.83 4.58 -11.94
N ARG A 137 -18.86 5.15 -11.27
CA ARG A 137 -19.22 6.56 -11.44
C ARG A 137 -18.11 7.48 -10.94
N ASP A 138 -17.93 8.64 -11.55
CA ASP A 138 -16.90 9.62 -11.23
C ASP A 138 -16.87 9.98 -9.73
N ALA A 139 -18.02 10.30 -9.14
CA ALA A 139 -18.12 10.61 -7.70
C ALA A 139 -17.62 9.49 -6.79
N VAL A 140 -17.83 8.22 -7.17
CA VAL A 140 -17.34 7.05 -6.43
C VAL A 140 -15.81 6.96 -6.56
N CYS A 141 -15.27 7.19 -7.76
CA CYS A 141 -13.82 7.17 -7.99
C CYS A 141 -13.11 8.26 -7.19
N ARG A 142 -13.66 9.48 -7.18
CA ARG A 142 -13.13 10.60 -6.38
C ARG A 142 -13.18 10.30 -4.88
N ASP A 143 -14.28 9.73 -4.37
CA ASP A 143 -14.40 9.37 -2.95
C ASP A 143 -13.39 8.28 -2.56
N ILE A 144 -13.13 7.30 -3.40
CA ILE A 144 -12.09 6.28 -3.19
C ILE A 144 -10.71 6.94 -3.05
N VAL A 145 -10.31 7.78 -3.99
CA VAL A 145 -9.00 8.43 -3.97
C VAL A 145 -8.87 9.36 -2.76
N ARG A 146 -9.89 10.18 -2.47
CA ARG A 146 -9.91 11.08 -1.30
C ARG A 146 -9.80 10.31 0.02
N ARG A 147 -10.49 9.19 0.16
CA ARG A 147 -10.36 8.34 1.37
C ARG A 147 -8.98 7.73 1.51
N THR A 148 -8.37 7.32 0.40
CA THR A 148 -7.00 6.80 0.42
C THR A 148 -6.01 7.88 0.88
N TYR A 149 -6.11 9.09 0.35
CA TYR A 149 -5.21 10.19 0.75
C TYR A 149 -5.43 10.60 2.21
N ARG A 150 -6.69 10.61 2.67
CA ARG A 150 -6.99 10.82 4.10
C ARG A 150 -6.33 9.77 4.97
N LEU A 151 -6.37 8.49 4.58
CA LEU A 151 -5.68 7.42 5.29
C LEU A 151 -4.16 7.67 5.32
N PHE A 152 -3.54 8.09 4.22
CA PHE A 152 -2.12 8.40 4.18
C PHE A 152 -1.75 9.54 5.14
N ARG A 153 -2.56 10.59 5.21
CA ARG A 153 -2.35 11.68 6.18
C ARG A 153 -2.51 11.22 7.64
N GLN A 154 -3.44 10.34 7.91
CA GLN A 154 -3.60 9.76 9.25
C GLN A 154 -2.37 8.93 9.63
N LEU A 155 -1.83 8.16 8.68
CA LEU A 155 -0.63 7.34 8.89
C LEU A 155 0.64 8.19 9.13
N SER A 156 0.76 9.37 8.52
CA SER A 156 1.92 10.24 8.75
C SER A 156 2.04 10.74 10.19
N GLY A 157 0.93 10.76 10.94
CA GLY A 157 0.91 11.09 12.37
C GLY A 157 0.85 9.89 13.32
N GLU A 158 0.92 8.66 12.79
CA GLU A 158 0.75 7.45 13.59
C GLU A 158 2.08 6.94 14.17
N PRO A 159 2.31 7.03 15.48
CA PRO A 159 3.61 6.71 16.08
C PRO A 159 3.95 5.22 16.08
N LEU A 160 2.95 4.35 15.87
CA LEU A 160 3.14 2.90 15.87
C LEU A 160 3.62 2.33 14.54
N MET A 161 3.76 3.18 13.50
CA MET A 161 4.08 2.75 12.14
C MET A 161 5.14 3.65 11.52
N ASP A 162 6.17 3.06 10.92
CA ASP A 162 7.11 3.79 10.06
C ASP A 162 6.54 3.83 8.65
N MET A 163 6.09 5.00 8.21
CA MET A 163 5.42 5.19 6.92
C MET A 163 6.31 5.96 5.95
N ARG A 164 6.30 5.53 4.69
CA ARG A 164 6.88 6.28 3.56
C ARG A 164 5.89 6.37 2.40
N VAL A 165 5.92 7.51 1.73
CA VAL A 165 5.17 7.72 0.49
C VAL A 165 6.08 7.45 -0.70
N VAL A 166 5.57 6.74 -1.70
CA VAL A 166 6.22 6.54 -3.01
C VAL A 166 5.36 7.16 -4.08
N SER A 167 5.95 8.05 -4.88
CA SER A 167 5.28 8.60 -6.05
C SER A 167 5.26 7.58 -7.18
N PHE A 168 4.07 7.21 -7.68
CA PHE A 168 3.95 6.36 -8.86
C PHE A 168 4.67 6.95 -10.07
N ASP A 169 4.58 8.27 -10.25
CA ASP A 169 5.17 8.93 -11.40
C ASP A 169 6.71 8.90 -11.36
N ARG A 170 7.30 9.10 -10.19
CA ARG A 170 8.76 8.92 -10.00
C ARG A 170 9.14 7.45 -10.16
N PHE A 171 8.35 6.54 -9.59
CA PHE A 171 8.59 5.12 -9.65
C PHE A 171 8.65 4.55 -11.07
N VAL A 172 7.76 4.99 -11.98
CA VAL A 172 7.79 4.51 -13.37
C VAL A 172 8.84 5.20 -14.24
N ARG A 173 9.29 6.42 -13.87
CA ARG A 173 10.35 7.14 -14.60
C ARG A 173 11.75 6.72 -14.17
N SER A 174 11.95 6.42 -12.89
CA SER A 174 13.25 6.09 -12.29
C SER A 174 13.11 4.89 -11.34
N PRO A 175 12.74 3.70 -11.86
CA PRO A 175 12.40 2.55 -11.03
C PRO A 175 13.57 2.06 -10.17
N GLU A 176 14.79 2.03 -10.71
CA GLU A 176 15.97 1.60 -9.98
C GLU A 176 16.26 2.50 -8.79
N GLN A 177 16.26 3.83 -8.99
CA GLN A 177 16.45 4.80 -7.91
C GLN A 177 15.38 4.67 -6.82
N GLN A 178 14.12 4.52 -7.21
CA GLN A 178 13.02 4.41 -6.24
C GLN A 178 13.06 3.08 -5.48
N LEU A 179 13.36 1.98 -6.16
CA LEU A 179 13.52 0.68 -5.49
C LEU A 179 14.75 0.67 -4.58
N GLY A 180 15.86 1.30 -4.99
CA GLY A 180 17.03 1.49 -4.14
C GLY A 180 16.68 2.22 -2.85
N ALA A 181 16.02 3.38 -2.93
CA ALA A 181 15.60 4.15 -1.76
C ALA A 181 14.63 3.36 -0.84
N ILE A 182 13.74 2.55 -1.42
CA ILE A 182 12.87 1.67 -0.64
C ILE A 182 13.69 0.57 0.05
N CYS A 183 14.63 -0.05 -0.64
CA CYS A 183 15.50 -1.07 -0.07
C CYS A 183 16.34 -0.51 1.09
N ASP A 184 16.94 0.66 0.92
CA ASP A 184 17.69 1.36 1.98
C ASP A 184 16.83 1.59 3.23
N TRP A 185 15.60 2.09 3.04
CA TRP A 185 14.65 2.26 4.13
C TRP A 185 14.26 0.95 4.82
N LEU A 186 14.19 -0.15 4.06
CA LEU A 186 13.91 -1.48 4.60
C LEU A 186 15.15 -2.13 5.25
N GLY A 187 16.36 -1.58 5.07
CA GLY A 187 17.61 -2.20 5.46
C GLY A 187 17.96 -3.44 4.62
N LEU A 188 17.65 -3.38 3.32
CA LEU A 188 17.91 -4.42 2.32
C LEU A 188 18.84 -3.89 1.24
N ALA A 189 19.64 -4.75 0.62
CA ALA A 189 20.38 -4.40 -0.57
C ALA A 189 19.46 -4.46 -1.80
N PHE A 190 19.62 -3.52 -2.74
CA PHE A 190 18.87 -3.56 -4.01
C PHE A 190 19.25 -4.80 -4.84
N GLU A 191 18.28 -5.47 -5.44
CA GLU A 191 18.46 -6.62 -6.33
C GLU A 191 17.91 -6.31 -7.73
N PRO A 192 18.74 -6.49 -8.81
CA PRO A 192 18.30 -6.22 -10.20
C PRO A 192 17.06 -7.02 -10.63
N ALA A 193 16.80 -8.18 -10.05
CA ALA A 193 15.61 -9.00 -10.29
C ALA A 193 14.30 -8.22 -10.04
N MET A 194 14.33 -7.21 -9.18
CA MET A 194 13.19 -6.34 -8.90
C MET A 194 12.74 -5.51 -10.10
N LEU A 195 13.65 -5.20 -11.04
CA LEU A 195 13.33 -4.48 -12.28
C LEU A 195 12.73 -5.41 -13.35
N GLU A 196 13.08 -6.69 -13.32
CA GLU A 196 12.65 -7.65 -14.34
C GLU A 196 11.30 -8.28 -14.01
N ALA A 197 11.00 -8.53 -12.73
CA ALA A 197 9.80 -9.24 -12.30
C ALA A 197 8.47 -8.65 -12.81
N PRO A 198 8.28 -7.33 -12.89
CA PRO A 198 7.06 -6.77 -13.46
C PRO A 198 6.80 -7.16 -14.91
N LYS A 199 7.84 -7.45 -15.69
CA LYS A 199 7.72 -7.90 -17.08
C LYS A 199 7.19 -9.35 -17.18
N LEU A 200 7.39 -10.13 -16.12
CA LEU A 200 7.01 -11.54 -16.05
C LEU A 200 5.66 -11.79 -15.38
N ASN A 201 4.91 -10.72 -15.03
CA ASN A 201 3.64 -10.87 -14.33
C ASN A 201 2.56 -11.44 -15.28
N PRO A 202 2.06 -12.67 -15.05
CA PRO A 202 1.12 -13.33 -15.95
C PRO A 202 -0.25 -12.65 -16.00
N PHE A 203 -0.66 -11.95 -14.94
CA PHE A 203 -1.94 -11.23 -14.89
C PHE A 203 -1.88 -9.87 -15.57
N TYR A 204 -0.68 -9.32 -15.74
CA TYR A 204 -0.45 -8.00 -16.34
C TYR A 204 0.84 -8.04 -17.17
N PRO A 205 0.88 -8.81 -18.28
CA PRO A 205 2.10 -8.97 -19.09
C PRO A 205 2.61 -7.64 -19.67
N GLU A 206 1.72 -6.63 -19.72
CA GLU A 206 2.07 -5.27 -20.14
C GLU A 206 2.45 -4.33 -18.98
N ALA A 207 2.56 -4.85 -17.75
CA ALA A 207 2.78 -4.05 -16.55
C ALA A 207 4.27 -3.72 -16.29
N GLY A 208 5.04 -3.42 -17.33
CA GLY A 208 6.39 -2.89 -17.17
C GLY A 208 6.39 -1.45 -16.61
N PHE A 209 7.59 -0.98 -16.28
CA PHE A 209 7.82 0.43 -15.95
C PHE A 209 7.68 1.28 -17.23
N ARG A 210 6.52 1.88 -17.40
CA ARG A 210 6.17 2.70 -18.57
C ARG A 210 6.06 4.15 -18.14
N ALA A 211 7.06 4.96 -18.51
CA ALA A 211 7.10 6.38 -18.18
C ALA A 211 5.90 7.18 -18.73
N GLU A 212 5.31 6.73 -19.84
CA GLU A 212 4.09 7.33 -20.41
C GLU A 212 2.84 7.18 -19.52
N LYS A 213 2.89 6.32 -18.52
CA LYS A 213 1.83 6.21 -17.50
C LYS A 213 1.92 7.28 -16.41
N ALA A 214 3.03 8.00 -16.32
CA ALA A 214 3.19 9.12 -15.41
C ALA A 214 2.35 10.32 -15.86
N ALA A 215 1.98 11.20 -14.92
CA ALA A 215 1.27 12.43 -15.22
C ALA A 215 2.11 13.35 -16.12
N SER A 216 1.44 14.01 -17.06
CA SER A 216 2.07 15.06 -17.86
C SER A 216 2.19 16.33 -17.02
N PRO A 217 3.34 16.99 -16.98
CA PRO A 217 3.49 18.26 -16.26
C PRO A 217 2.52 19.32 -16.80
N GLY A 218 1.90 20.09 -15.90
CA GLY A 218 1.17 21.31 -16.26
C GLY A 218 -0.30 21.16 -16.67
N ALA A 219 -0.88 19.98 -16.62
CA ALA A 219 -2.34 19.84 -16.76
C ALA A 219 -3.07 20.48 -15.56
N ALA A 220 -4.10 21.28 -15.83
CA ALA A 220 -4.93 21.84 -14.77
C ALA A 220 -5.69 20.70 -14.05
N PRO A 221 -5.68 20.64 -12.70
CA PRO A 221 -6.36 19.59 -11.97
C PRO A 221 -7.89 19.72 -12.09
N ALA A 222 -8.58 18.60 -12.26
CA ALA A 222 -10.04 18.57 -12.30
C ALA A 222 -10.68 18.78 -10.91
N ASP A 223 -9.92 18.57 -9.84
CA ASP A 223 -10.36 18.76 -8.45
C ASP A 223 -9.20 19.40 -7.65
N ALA A 224 -9.26 20.72 -7.47
CA ALA A 224 -8.20 21.49 -6.81
C ALA A 224 -7.95 21.07 -5.35
N ALA A 225 -9.02 20.66 -4.63
CA ALA A 225 -8.87 20.20 -3.24
C ALA A 225 -8.13 18.86 -3.16
N LEU A 226 -8.46 17.96 -4.07
CA LEU A 226 -7.81 16.65 -4.14
C LEU A 226 -6.34 16.77 -4.63
N ASP A 227 -6.08 17.67 -5.55
CA ASP A 227 -4.73 18.00 -6.01
C ASP A 227 -3.89 18.62 -4.89
N GLY A 228 -4.46 19.50 -4.07
CA GLY A 228 -3.79 20.06 -2.90
C GLY A 228 -3.40 18.98 -1.88
N GLU A 229 -4.28 18.01 -1.63
CA GLU A 229 -3.96 16.84 -0.79
C GLU A 229 -2.83 15.99 -1.40
N TYR A 230 -2.88 15.75 -2.72
CA TYR A 230 -1.85 15.04 -3.46
C TYR A 230 -0.47 15.70 -3.34
N ARG A 231 -0.40 17.02 -3.59
CA ARG A 231 0.86 17.78 -3.52
C ARG A 231 1.46 17.78 -2.11
N SER A 232 0.61 17.91 -1.09
CA SER A 232 1.05 17.84 0.30
C SER A 232 1.70 16.47 0.64
N LEU A 233 1.09 15.37 0.20
CA LEU A 233 1.65 14.03 0.38
C LEU A 233 2.90 13.81 -0.49
N LEU A 234 2.93 14.37 -1.70
CA LEU A 234 4.06 14.25 -2.63
C LEU A 234 5.32 14.93 -2.09
N ALA A 235 5.19 16.00 -1.31
CA ALA A 235 6.30 16.70 -0.69
C ALA A 235 7.08 15.81 0.30
N SER A 236 6.45 14.79 0.88
CA SER A 236 7.06 13.81 1.79
C SER A 236 7.45 12.49 1.11
N ALA A 237 7.32 12.40 -0.23
CA ALA A 237 7.62 11.17 -0.97
C ALA A 237 9.13 10.94 -1.12
N LEU A 238 9.54 9.66 -1.03
CA LEU A 238 10.88 9.17 -1.34
C LEU A 238 11.33 9.55 -2.74
#